data_618562181d9c9db187b50fd53907d51a
#
_entry.id   618562181d9c9db187b50fd53907d51a
#
_cell.length_a   1.000
_cell.length_b   1.000
_cell.length_c   1.000
_cell.angle_alpha   90.00
_cell.angle_beta   90.00
_cell.angle_gamma   90.00
#
_symmetry.space_group_name_H-M   'P 1'
#
loop_
_entity.id
_entity.type
_entity.pdbx_description
1 polymer ?
#
loop_
_entity_poly.entity_id
_entity_poly.type
_entity_poly.pdbx_seq_one_letter_code
_entity_poly.pdbx_strand_id
1 'polypeptide(L)'
;YAERVHMTNIAQMVNVLQAMILTDGGDMLLTPTYHVYGMYKVFQDATSIPFTINGGEYKQGDQSLPAVTASIAKGQDGKVYIALVNLDPANEAEVALDFDNGDYSSLIGQILTADAITAKNTFDAKEVVKPASFSSDLDELVLPAKSIVVAELK
;
A
#
# COMPACT_ATOMS: atom_id res chain seq x y z
N TYR A 1 -5.82 11.75 -9.47
CA TYR A 1 -5.26 13.10 -9.75
C TYR A 1 -4.01 13.04 -10.65
N ALA A 2 -3.82 11.95 -11.41
CA ALA A 2 -2.65 11.76 -12.28
C ALA A 2 -2.49 12.86 -13.35
N GLU A 3 -3.61 13.46 -13.77
CA GLU A 3 -3.63 14.58 -14.72
C GLU A 3 -3.02 15.89 -14.16
N ARG A 4 -2.85 15.99 -12.84
CA ARG A 4 -2.31 17.19 -12.16
C ARG A 4 -1.06 16.93 -11.36
N VAL A 5 -0.93 15.73 -10.77
CA VAL A 5 0.18 15.38 -9.89
C VAL A 5 1.17 14.53 -10.68
N HIS A 6 2.18 15.18 -11.24
CA HIS A 6 3.20 14.53 -12.07
C HIS A 6 4.38 13.99 -11.26
N MET A 7 4.58 14.48 -10.04
CA MET A 7 5.71 14.08 -9.20
C MET A 7 5.38 14.28 -7.73
N THR A 8 5.84 13.35 -6.92
CA THR A 8 5.88 13.48 -5.46
C THR A 8 7.30 13.23 -4.96
N ASN A 9 7.72 14.00 -3.97
CA ASN A 9 9.06 13.88 -3.41
C ASN A 9 8.97 13.67 -1.90
N ILE A 10 9.87 12.84 -1.37
CA ILE A 10 10.12 12.73 0.06
C ILE A 10 11.44 13.43 0.39
N ALA A 11 11.46 14.21 1.47
CA ALA A 11 12.66 14.91 1.89
C ALA A 11 13.69 13.91 2.40
N GLN A 12 14.88 14.01 1.87
CA GLN A 12 16.11 13.29 2.21
C GLN A 12 15.96 11.77 2.41
N MET A 13 16.73 11.02 1.66
CA MET A 13 16.63 9.57 1.60
C MET A 13 17.22 8.86 2.81
N VAL A 14 18.26 9.43 3.43
CA VAL A 14 19.07 8.77 4.46
C VAL A 14 19.15 9.62 5.73
N ASN A 15 18.94 8.99 6.89
CA ASN A 15 19.17 9.54 8.24
C ASN A 15 18.43 10.85 8.59
N VAL A 16 17.28 11.08 8.00
CA VAL A 16 16.44 12.26 8.29
C VAL A 16 15.02 11.83 8.65
N LEU A 17 14.18 12.75 9.11
CA LEU A 17 12.77 12.49 9.37
C LEU A 17 12.11 11.75 8.20
N GLN A 18 11.50 10.61 8.50
CA GLN A 18 10.90 9.70 7.53
C GLN A 18 11.88 9.20 6.43
N ALA A 19 13.16 9.13 6.75
CA ALA A 19 14.15 8.57 5.84
C ALA A 19 13.73 7.16 5.39
N MET A 20 14.03 6.85 4.14
CA MET A 20 13.83 5.51 3.58
C MET A 20 14.87 4.54 4.14
N ILE A 21 16.07 5.03 4.42
CA ILE A 21 17.23 4.27 4.87
C ILE A 21 17.80 4.93 6.11
N LEU A 22 18.08 4.14 7.14
CA LEU A 22 18.84 4.58 8.30
C LEU A 22 20.17 3.84 8.35
N THR A 23 21.25 4.57 8.67
CA THR A 23 22.60 4.02 8.83
C THR A 23 23.19 4.45 10.15
N ASP A 24 23.97 3.55 10.79
CA ASP A 24 24.79 3.84 11.95
C ASP A 24 26.10 3.06 11.85
N GLY A 25 27.23 3.77 11.71
CA GLY A 25 28.51 3.15 11.44
C GLY A 25 28.49 2.29 10.18
N GLY A 26 28.73 0.99 10.34
CA GLY A 26 28.67 0.01 9.26
C GLY A 26 27.29 -0.65 9.08
N ASP A 27 26.32 -0.31 9.88
CA ASP A 27 24.97 -0.88 9.86
C ASP A 27 24.01 -0.07 8.99
N MET A 28 23.04 -0.77 8.43
CA MET A 28 21.95 -0.18 7.62
C MET A 28 20.64 -0.90 7.92
N LEU A 29 19.54 -0.16 7.92
CA LEU A 29 18.19 -0.71 7.89
C LEU A 29 17.28 0.04 6.92
N LEU A 30 16.27 -0.65 6.43
CA LEU A 30 15.20 -0.11 5.59
C LEU A 30 13.99 0.20 6.46
N THR A 31 13.43 1.39 6.30
CA THR A 31 12.23 1.79 7.04
C THR A 31 10.96 1.28 6.33
N PRO A 32 9.80 1.26 7.00
CA PRO A 32 8.53 0.97 6.32
C PRO A 32 8.27 1.87 5.11
N THR A 33 8.71 3.13 5.15
CA THR A 33 8.62 4.07 4.02
C THR A 33 9.36 3.56 2.78
N TYR A 34 10.56 3.00 2.92
CA TYR A 34 11.29 2.38 1.81
C TYR A 34 10.46 1.28 1.15
N HIS A 35 9.85 0.41 1.95
CA HIS A 35 9.04 -0.70 1.44
C HIS A 35 7.81 -0.21 0.69
N VAL A 36 7.13 0.84 1.17
CA VAL A 36 6.01 1.45 0.44
C VAL A 36 6.45 1.93 -0.94
N TYR A 37 7.55 2.69 -1.04
CA TYR A 37 8.08 3.11 -2.34
C TYR A 37 8.43 1.93 -3.25
N GLY A 38 9.02 0.88 -2.69
CA GLY A 38 9.33 -0.34 -3.42
C GLY A 38 8.08 -1.03 -4.00
N MET A 39 7.03 -1.18 -3.18
CA MET A 39 5.77 -1.79 -3.61
C MET A 39 5.06 -0.96 -4.69
N TYR A 40 5.04 0.37 -4.54
CA TYR A 40 4.37 1.29 -5.49
C TYR A 40 5.14 1.49 -6.82
N LYS A 41 6.33 0.93 -6.97
CA LYS A 41 7.13 1.05 -8.21
C LYS A 41 6.35 0.59 -9.46
N VAL A 42 5.42 -0.33 -9.33
CA VAL A 42 4.58 -0.84 -10.45
C VAL A 42 3.67 0.24 -11.06
N PHE A 43 3.42 1.33 -10.34
CA PHE A 43 2.64 2.47 -10.80
C PHE A 43 3.46 3.52 -11.55
N GLN A 44 4.79 3.40 -11.58
CA GLN A 44 5.64 4.32 -12.33
C GLN A 44 5.37 4.19 -13.82
N ASP A 45 5.11 5.32 -14.49
CA ASP A 45 4.77 5.40 -15.91
C ASP A 45 3.53 4.57 -16.31
N ALA A 46 2.70 4.17 -15.35
CA ALA A 46 1.46 3.44 -15.57
C ALA A 46 0.32 4.39 -15.97
N THR A 47 -0.68 3.86 -16.65
CA THR A 47 -1.88 4.59 -17.01
C THR A 47 -2.96 4.36 -15.94
N SER A 48 -3.40 5.43 -15.29
CA SER A 48 -4.47 5.37 -14.30
C SER A 48 -5.78 4.85 -14.88
N ILE A 49 -6.44 3.95 -14.17
CA ILE A 49 -7.76 3.43 -14.52
C ILE A 49 -8.78 4.14 -13.62
N PRO A 50 -9.80 4.80 -14.17
CA PRO A 50 -10.87 5.40 -13.38
C PRO A 50 -11.64 4.34 -12.58
N PHE A 51 -11.99 4.66 -11.35
CA PHE A 51 -12.79 3.79 -10.49
C PHE A 51 -13.60 4.62 -9.49
N THR A 52 -14.59 4.00 -8.88
CA THR A 52 -15.32 4.52 -7.72
C THR A 52 -15.06 3.63 -6.52
N ILE A 53 -15.02 4.21 -5.34
CA ILE A 53 -14.83 3.47 -4.09
C ILE A 53 -15.87 3.92 -3.05
N ASN A 54 -16.45 2.94 -2.37
CA ASN A 54 -17.24 3.15 -1.17
C ASN A 54 -16.56 2.40 -0.02
N GLY A 55 -15.54 3.01 0.56
CA GLY A 55 -14.65 2.39 1.54
C GLY A 55 -15.09 2.57 2.99
N GLY A 56 -16.30 3.07 3.25
CA GLY A 56 -16.72 3.42 4.61
C GLY A 56 -15.89 4.57 5.20
N GLU A 57 -16.05 4.80 6.48
CA GLU A 57 -15.35 5.87 7.21
C GLU A 57 -14.67 5.34 8.47
N TYR A 58 -13.41 5.69 8.64
CA TYR A 58 -12.72 5.62 9.92
C TYR A 58 -12.90 6.95 10.67
N LYS A 59 -13.38 6.89 11.91
CA LYS A 59 -13.67 8.07 12.74
C LYS A 59 -12.85 8.08 14.01
N GLN A 60 -12.30 9.24 14.33
CA GLN A 60 -11.66 9.50 15.63
C GLN A 60 -12.11 10.87 16.15
N GLY A 61 -12.94 10.89 17.17
CA GLY A 61 -13.61 12.09 17.63
C GLY A 61 -14.46 12.70 16.53
N ASP A 62 -14.23 13.98 16.23
CA ASP A 62 -14.94 14.72 15.18
C ASP A 62 -14.27 14.62 13.80
N GLN A 63 -13.16 13.88 13.69
CA GLN A 63 -12.44 13.69 12.43
C GLN A 63 -12.88 12.39 11.75
N SER A 64 -13.00 12.45 10.44
CA SER A 64 -13.36 11.30 9.60
C SER A 64 -12.46 11.23 8.37
N LEU A 65 -12.05 10.00 8.03
CA LEU A 65 -11.29 9.66 6.82
C LEU A 65 -11.96 8.46 6.13
N PRO A 66 -11.82 8.28 4.81
CA PRO A 66 -12.16 7.01 4.19
C PRO A 66 -11.40 5.88 4.87
N ALA A 67 -12.11 4.81 5.30
CA ALA A 67 -11.46 3.68 5.96
C ALA A 67 -10.57 2.91 4.97
N VAL A 68 -11.01 2.78 3.71
CA VAL A 68 -10.24 2.15 2.63
C VAL A 68 -10.02 3.14 1.50
N THR A 69 -8.80 3.18 0.98
CA THR A 69 -8.45 3.91 -0.24
C THR A 69 -7.82 2.99 -1.27
N ALA A 70 -7.92 3.36 -2.54
CA ALA A 70 -7.40 2.56 -3.64
C ALA A 70 -6.68 3.41 -4.69
N SER A 71 -5.83 2.75 -5.48
CA SER A 71 -5.30 3.24 -6.75
C SER A 71 -5.25 2.07 -7.73
N ILE A 72 -5.67 2.29 -8.97
CA ILE A 72 -5.69 1.25 -10.01
C ILE A 72 -5.03 1.81 -11.25
N ALA A 73 -4.13 1.05 -11.86
CA ALA A 73 -3.48 1.45 -13.09
C ALA A 73 -3.04 0.25 -13.94
N LYS A 74 -2.94 0.50 -15.25
CA LYS A 74 -2.32 -0.42 -16.20
C LYS A 74 -0.85 -0.07 -16.36
N GLY A 75 0.02 -1.00 -16.00
CA GLY A 75 1.47 -0.88 -16.14
C GLY A 75 1.95 -0.92 -17.58
N GLN A 76 3.23 -0.57 -17.79
CA GLN A 76 3.89 -0.62 -19.10
C GLN A 76 3.99 -2.07 -19.63
N ASP A 77 3.95 -3.06 -18.76
CA ASP A 77 3.92 -4.49 -19.07
C ASP A 77 2.53 -5.00 -19.50
N GLY A 78 1.54 -4.11 -19.54
CA GLY A 78 0.17 -4.41 -19.91
C GLY A 78 -0.70 -5.01 -18.82
N LYS A 79 -0.14 -5.26 -17.64
CA LYS A 79 -0.84 -5.82 -16.48
C LYS A 79 -1.60 -4.74 -15.71
N VAL A 80 -2.63 -5.13 -15.00
CA VAL A 80 -3.40 -4.22 -14.14
C VAL A 80 -2.96 -4.42 -12.70
N TYR A 81 -2.59 -3.33 -12.07
CA TYR A 81 -2.17 -3.27 -10.67
C TYR A 81 -3.17 -2.49 -9.84
N ILE A 82 -3.41 -2.98 -8.63
CA ILE A 82 -4.21 -2.30 -7.62
C ILE A 82 -3.38 -2.10 -6.35
N ALA A 83 -3.49 -0.91 -5.77
CA ALA A 83 -3.07 -0.66 -4.41
C ALA A 83 -4.31 -0.42 -3.56
N LEU A 84 -4.40 -1.12 -2.43
CA LEU A 84 -5.47 -1.00 -1.45
C LEU A 84 -4.85 -0.65 -0.10
N VAL A 85 -5.40 0.33 0.58
CA VAL A 85 -4.93 0.76 1.90
C VAL A 85 -6.09 0.75 2.88
N ASN A 86 -5.99 -0.06 3.92
CA ASN A 86 -6.88 0.00 5.06
C ASN A 86 -6.29 0.94 6.12
N LEU A 87 -6.91 2.10 6.29
CA LEU A 87 -6.49 3.14 7.23
C LEU A 87 -7.00 2.89 8.66
N ASP A 88 -7.93 1.96 8.87
CA ASP A 88 -8.38 1.60 10.21
C ASP A 88 -7.28 0.85 10.96
N PRO A 89 -6.80 1.35 12.12
CA PRO A 89 -5.72 0.74 12.86
C PRO A 89 -6.15 -0.53 13.62
N ALA A 90 -7.45 -0.80 13.76
CA ALA A 90 -8.00 -1.84 14.62
C ALA A 90 -8.83 -2.88 13.87
N ASN A 91 -9.52 -2.49 12.81
CA ASN A 91 -10.47 -3.35 12.13
C ASN A 91 -9.99 -3.72 10.72
N GLU A 92 -10.25 -4.96 10.34
CA GLU A 92 -10.12 -5.42 8.97
C GLU A 92 -11.24 -4.84 8.09
N ALA A 93 -11.06 -4.86 6.78
CA ALA A 93 -12.04 -4.39 5.81
C ALA A 93 -12.28 -5.44 4.74
N GLU A 94 -13.52 -5.88 4.59
CA GLU A 94 -13.96 -6.66 3.44
C GLU A 94 -14.05 -5.75 2.21
N VAL A 95 -13.53 -6.19 1.09
CA VAL A 95 -13.51 -5.43 -0.17
C VAL A 95 -14.12 -6.25 -1.27
N ALA A 96 -15.16 -5.73 -1.90
CA ALA A 96 -15.71 -6.27 -3.14
C ALA A 96 -15.19 -5.44 -4.33
N LEU A 97 -14.69 -6.10 -5.36
CA LEU A 97 -14.26 -5.48 -6.59
C LEU A 97 -15.22 -5.86 -7.71
N ASP A 98 -15.73 -4.86 -8.42
CA ASP A 98 -16.60 -5.02 -9.58
C ASP A 98 -15.92 -4.40 -10.81
N PHE A 99 -15.95 -5.08 -11.94
CA PHE A 99 -15.25 -4.69 -13.15
C PHE A 99 -16.23 -4.57 -14.33
N ASP A 100 -16.26 -3.39 -14.94
CA ASP A 100 -17.02 -3.20 -16.18
C ASP A 100 -16.46 -4.01 -17.36
N ASN A 101 -15.14 -4.27 -17.34
CA ASN A 101 -14.45 -5.02 -18.38
C ASN A 101 -13.29 -5.83 -17.77
N GLY A 102 -13.14 -7.06 -18.23
CA GLY A 102 -12.10 -7.98 -17.80
C GLY A 102 -12.63 -9.03 -16.83
N ASP A 103 -12.15 -10.24 -16.98
CA ASP A 103 -12.45 -11.37 -16.09
C ASP A 103 -11.25 -11.58 -15.17
N TYR A 104 -11.32 -10.95 -14.00
CA TYR A 104 -10.33 -11.14 -12.94
C TYR A 104 -10.91 -12.02 -11.84
N SER A 105 -10.11 -12.87 -11.25
CA SER A 105 -10.53 -13.80 -10.19
C SER A 105 -9.70 -13.68 -8.91
N SER A 106 -8.50 -13.14 -8.99
CA SER A 106 -7.60 -13.08 -7.83
C SER A 106 -6.64 -11.90 -7.86
N LEU A 107 -6.05 -11.64 -6.70
CA LEU A 107 -4.95 -10.70 -6.49
C LEU A 107 -3.70 -11.47 -6.10
N ILE A 108 -2.56 -11.13 -6.72
CA ILE A 108 -1.25 -11.67 -6.33
C ILE A 108 -0.25 -10.52 -6.22
N GLY A 109 0.37 -10.38 -5.06
CA GLY A 109 1.29 -9.28 -4.82
C GLY A 109 1.95 -9.29 -3.45
N GLN A 110 1.98 -8.13 -2.82
CA GLN A 110 2.60 -7.93 -1.52
C GLN A 110 1.68 -7.17 -0.57
N ILE A 111 1.81 -7.47 0.72
CA ILE A 111 1.18 -6.75 1.82
C ILE A 111 2.24 -6.20 2.77
N LEU A 112 2.02 -4.99 3.25
CA LEU A 112 2.75 -4.38 4.35
C LEU A 112 1.77 -4.09 5.48
N THR A 113 2.00 -4.71 6.63
CA THR A 113 1.24 -4.48 7.86
C THR A 113 2.12 -4.79 9.07
N ALA A 114 1.63 -4.54 10.28
CA ALA A 114 2.30 -4.87 11.51
C ALA A 114 1.29 -5.07 12.66
N ASP A 115 1.71 -5.68 13.76
CA ASP A 115 0.84 -5.92 14.92
C ASP A 115 0.38 -4.62 15.60
N ALA A 116 1.21 -3.58 15.56
CA ALA A 116 0.91 -2.28 16.17
C ALA A 116 1.19 -1.12 15.20
N ILE A 117 0.39 -0.06 15.29
CA ILE A 117 0.59 1.19 14.51
C ILE A 117 1.94 1.87 14.82
N THR A 118 2.51 1.60 15.99
CA THR A 118 3.81 2.13 16.43
C THR A 118 4.99 1.22 16.06
N ALA A 119 4.74 0.08 15.39
CA ALA A 119 5.79 -0.83 14.97
C ALA A 119 6.77 -0.13 14.01
N LYS A 120 8.05 -0.37 14.23
CA LYS A 120 9.13 0.20 13.42
C LYS A 120 10.32 -0.75 13.35
N ASN A 121 11.10 -0.61 12.31
CA ASN A 121 12.39 -1.28 12.20
C ASN A 121 13.44 -0.51 13.02
N THR A 122 14.30 -1.26 13.72
CA THR A 122 15.43 -0.74 14.52
C THR A 122 16.69 -1.50 14.14
N PHE A 123 17.87 -1.00 14.55
CA PHE A 123 19.14 -1.70 14.25
C PHE A 123 19.21 -3.08 14.90
N ASP A 124 18.54 -3.29 16.04
CA ASP A 124 18.44 -4.60 16.71
C ASP A 124 17.37 -5.51 16.09
N ALA A 125 16.38 -4.94 15.39
CA ALA A 125 15.26 -5.66 14.79
C ALA A 125 14.89 -5.03 13.43
N LYS A 126 15.68 -5.32 12.41
CA LYS A 126 15.66 -4.62 11.10
C LYS A 126 14.45 -4.96 10.22
N GLU A 127 13.70 -6.02 10.53
CA GLU A 127 12.62 -6.57 9.68
C GLU A 127 11.30 -6.76 10.43
N VAL A 128 11.03 -5.96 11.44
CA VAL A 128 9.74 -5.98 12.16
C VAL A 128 8.58 -5.64 11.23
N VAL A 129 8.79 -4.64 10.36
CA VAL A 129 7.84 -4.22 9.34
C VAL A 129 8.50 -4.38 7.98
N LYS A 130 8.08 -5.40 7.24
CA LYS A 130 8.56 -5.70 5.89
C LYS A 130 7.43 -6.26 5.03
N PRO A 131 7.51 -6.13 3.70
CA PRO A 131 6.52 -6.74 2.82
C PRO A 131 6.51 -8.27 2.96
N ALA A 132 5.31 -8.83 2.95
CA ALA A 132 5.06 -10.26 2.84
C ALA A 132 4.32 -10.56 1.53
N SER A 133 4.35 -11.82 1.08
CA SER A 133 3.55 -12.27 -0.06
C SER A 133 2.06 -12.15 0.27
N PHE A 134 1.29 -11.68 -0.69
CA PHE A 134 -0.16 -11.56 -0.60
C PHE A 134 -0.82 -12.28 -1.79
N SER A 135 -1.84 -13.06 -1.49
CA SER A 135 -2.70 -13.68 -2.50
C SER A 135 -4.10 -13.81 -1.91
N SER A 136 -5.12 -13.45 -2.70
CA SER A 136 -6.53 -13.55 -2.32
C SER A 136 -7.37 -13.77 -3.56
N ASP A 137 -8.38 -14.62 -3.46
CA ASP A 137 -9.47 -14.62 -4.40
C ASP A 137 -10.31 -13.34 -4.21
N LEU A 138 -10.91 -12.83 -5.28
CA LEU A 138 -11.65 -11.56 -5.22
C LEU A 138 -12.92 -11.65 -4.39
N ASP A 139 -13.53 -12.83 -4.31
CA ASP A 139 -14.73 -13.10 -3.53
C ASP A 139 -14.46 -13.14 -2.01
N GLU A 140 -13.20 -13.30 -1.61
CA GLU A 140 -12.77 -13.44 -0.21
C GLU A 140 -11.76 -12.36 0.19
N LEU A 141 -11.75 -11.21 -0.51
CA LEU A 141 -10.76 -10.18 -0.29
C LEU A 141 -10.99 -9.43 1.03
N VAL A 142 -10.11 -9.69 1.98
CA VAL A 142 -10.08 -9.00 3.28
C VAL A 142 -8.74 -8.31 3.47
N LEU A 143 -8.79 -7.03 3.80
CA LEU A 143 -7.62 -6.22 4.13
C LEU A 143 -7.44 -6.19 5.65
N PRO A 144 -6.38 -6.73 6.21
CA PRO A 144 -6.08 -6.57 7.63
C PRO A 144 -6.06 -5.10 8.05
N ALA A 145 -6.31 -4.83 9.32
CA ALA A 145 -6.15 -3.48 9.87
C ALA A 145 -4.77 -2.89 9.55
N LYS A 146 -4.69 -1.57 9.34
CA LYS A 146 -3.43 -0.85 9.10
C LYS A 146 -2.53 -1.49 8.03
N SER A 147 -3.12 -1.90 6.93
CA SER A 147 -2.40 -2.60 5.86
C SER A 147 -2.34 -1.81 4.56
N ILE A 148 -1.28 -2.08 3.81
CA ILE A 148 -1.11 -1.65 2.43
C ILE A 148 -0.91 -2.92 1.59
N VAL A 149 -1.79 -3.13 0.62
CA VAL A 149 -1.65 -4.21 -0.37
C VAL A 149 -1.35 -3.57 -1.72
N VAL A 150 -0.34 -4.09 -2.42
CA VAL A 150 -0.08 -3.77 -3.83
C VAL A 150 0.01 -5.08 -4.58
N ALA A 151 -0.88 -5.29 -5.53
CA ALA A 151 -1.04 -6.57 -6.22
C ALA A 151 -1.39 -6.40 -7.70
N GLU A 152 -1.10 -7.43 -8.48
CA GLU A 152 -1.55 -7.63 -9.85
C GLU A 152 -2.93 -8.31 -9.82
N LEU A 153 -3.86 -7.83 -10.63
CA LEU A 153 -5.13 -8.50 -10.95
C LEU A 153 -4.88 -9.64 -11.93
N LYS A 154 -5.38 -10.83 -11.60
CA LYS A 154 -5.25 -12.08 -12.37
C LYS A 154 -6.59 -12.59 -12.85
#